data_794b03955be8369d049452913658b193
#
_entry.id   794b03955be8369d049452913658b193
#
_cell.length_a   1.000
_cell.length_b   1.000
_cell.length_c   1.000
_cell.angle_alpha   90.00
_cell.angle_beta   90.00
_cell.angle_gamma   90.00
#
_symmetry.space_group_name_H-M   'P 1'
#
loop_
_entity.id
_entity.type
_entity.pdbx_description
1 polymer ?
#
loop_
_entity_poly.entity_id
_entity_poly.type
_entity_poly.pdbx_seq_one_letter_code
_entity_poly.pdbx_strand_id
1 'polypeptide(L)'
;MGFIKRYPLYLFLLPIFFVLHGFVENLGFIDVKEAALLLFSYIFLTLSIAGFSYIFFRNWNRAALITTFWMSFFFFFGALHEFLKANSPIQLFSRYSFLLSTALIILFGLFIYFRKSRKPFQRFSIYLNLLFLIYIVTDIGTGIYKSMDKSGNRFAVYGFAQQNVYKACDTCAKPNIYFLLYDEYGGSRSLLEQYGYVNDLDSFLTKEKFSVQWKSRSNYNFTAFSMSSTLNMAYIDGIKNTKAVTAEDYSNCTLLIRDNQVIKFLDAQGYEIHNYSVFDLAGNPAMVDQSFLPLKTKLISDRTLFAHLNKDIGWLLITKYPFKLFGQNHYRKHKKNNEDFQELTIKASLEKHKKPVFVYSHFYLPHPPYFYDKNGNIKSEEVIYNEYKSNPPASYLEYVTYTNTKLKELVSSIKINDPKAVILLLSDHGYREKGSTKYVHFFRNLNAVYYPDQQYTGLYDSISSVNQFRVVFNKMFQANFPLMKDSTVLLVDKK
;
A
#
# COMPACT_ATOMS: atom_id res chain seq x y z
N MET A 1 -13.85 42.57 10.43
CA MET A 1 -12.37 42.92 10.43
C MET A 1 -11.75 43.01 11.83
N GLY A 2 -12.49 43.36 12.92
CA GLY A 2 -11.92 43.44 14.27
C GLY A 2 -11.35 42.13 14.83
N PHE A 3 -12.00 40.98 14.58
CA PHE A 3 -11.59 39.68 15.09
C PHE A 3 -10.24 39.20 14.50
N ILE A 4 -10.06 39.32 13.19
CA ILE A 4 -8.81 38.93 12.48
C ILE A 4 -7.59 39.74 12.97
N LYS A 5 -7.83 40.98 13.40
CA LYS A 5 -6.77 41.87 13.92
C LYS A 5 -6.41 41.55 15.38
N ARG A 6 -7.33 40.93 16.15
CA ARG A 6 -7.18 40.74 17.58
C ARG A 6 -6.59 39.40 17.98
N TYR A 7 -6.88 38.34 17.23
CA TYR A 7 -6.54 36.97 17.62
C TYR A 7 -5.59 36.28 16.63
N PRO A 8 -4.69 35.39 17.10
CA PRO A 8 -3.79 34.61 16.27
C PRO A 8 -4.51 33.40 15.67
N LEU A 9 -5.42 33.63 14.70
CA LEU A 9 -6.25 32.60 14.07
C LEU A 9 -5.42 31.60 13.28
N TYR A 10 -4.25 32.00 12.83
CA TYR A 10 -3.33 31.12 12.08
C TYR A 10 -2.92 29.85 12.84
N LEU A 11 -3.07 29.79 14.16
CA LEU A 11 -2.94 28.54 14.92
C LEU A 11 -3.93 27.45 14.49
N PHE A 12 -5.14 27.85 14.10
CA PHE A 12 -6.17 26.96 13.59
C PHE A 12 -6.10 26.86 12.05
N LEU A 13 -5.84 27.98 11.40
CA LEU A 13 -5.86 28.05 9.94
C LEU A 13 -4.73 27.26 9.29
N LEU A 14 -3.56 27.16 9.93
CA LEU A 14 -2.45 26.37 9.42
C LEU A 14 -2.77 24.86 9.33
N PRO A 15 -3.21 24.16 10.41
CA PRO A 15 -3.60 22.76 10.29
C PRO A 15 -4.83 22.56 9.39
N ILE A 16 -5.80 23.51 9.37
CA ILE A 16 -6.93 23.48 8.42
C ILE A 16 -6.41 23.52 6.98
N PHE A 17 -5.54 24.48 6.67
CA PHE A 17 -4.94 24.58 5.35
C PHE A 17 -4.21 23.29 4.96
N PHE A 18 -3.34 22.77 5.82
CA PHE A 18 -2.55 21.58 5.52
C PHE A 18 -3.43 20.36 5.19
N VAL A 19 -4.45 20.10 6.02
CA VAL A 19 -5.34 18.96 5.82
C VAL A 19 -6.27 19.18 4.64
N LEU A 20 -6.85 20.38 4.50
CA LEU A 20 -7.74 20.72 3.39
C LEU A 20 -7.01 20.66 2.04
N HIS A 21 -5.81 21.22 1.95
CA HIS A 21 -4.98 21.17 0.76
C HIS A 21 -4.69 19.74 0.35
N GLY A 22 -4.19 18.91 1.28
CA GLY A 22 -3.95 17.50 1.01
C GLY A 22 -5.21 16.71 0.67
N PHE A 23 -6.36 17.04 1.28
CA PHE A 23 -7.66 16.44 0.95
C PHE A 23 -8.11 16.81 -0.46
N VAL A 24 -7.99 18.09 -0.85
CA VAL A 24 -8.37 18.59 -2.20
C VAL A 24 -7.43 18.04 -3.28
N GLU A 25 -6.13 17.91 -2.98
CA GLU A 25 -5.19 17.24 -3.90
C GLU A 25 -5.59 15.78 -4.14
N ASN A 26 -6.07 15.09 -3.11
CA ASN A 26 -6.43 13.67 -3.13
C ASN A 26 -7.96 13.46 -3.06
N LEU A 27 -8.73 14.33 -3.71
CA LEU A 27 -10.19 14.27 -3.67
C LEU A 27 -10.70 12.93 -4.24
N GLY A 28 -11.53 12.24 -3.45
CA GLY A 28 -12.09 10.93 -3.81
C GLY A 28 -11.25 9.72 -3.39
N PHE A 29 -10.04 9.93 -2.82
CA PHE A 29 -9.21 8.88 -2.24
C PHE A 29 -9.25 8.85 -0.70
N ILE A 30 -9.72 9.91 -0.09
CA ILE A 30 -9.76 10.08 1.37
C ILE A 30 -11.21 10.29 1.79
N ASP A 31 -11.66 9.53 2.79
CA ASP A 31 -12.98 9.75 3.40
C ASP A 31 -12.98 11.05 4.21
N VAL A 32 -14.09 11.81 4.11
CA VAL A 32 -14.26 13.08 4.82
C VAL A 32 -14.14 12.90 6.34
N LYS A 33 -14.67 11.79 6.90
CA LYS A 33 -14.59 11.51 8.34
C LYS A 33 -13.15 11.27 8.78
N GLU A 34 -12.37 10.55 7.98
CA GLU A 34 -10.94 10.30 8.25
C GLU A 34 -10.12 11.60 8.18
N ALA A 35 -10.37 12.44 7.16
CA ALA A 35 -9.74 13.75 7.04
C ALA A 35 -10.11 14.68 8.22
N ALA A 36 -11.37 14.67 8.67
CA ALA A 36 -11.81 15.42 9.83
C ALA A 36 -11.11 14.95 11.12
N LEU A 37 -10.98 13.63 11.33
CA LEU A 37 -10.28 13.07 12.50
C LEU A 37 -8.80 13.47 12.49
N LEU A 38 -8.13 13.42 11.33
CA LEU A 38 -6.75 13.88 11.17
C LEU A 38 -6.63 15.39 11.50
N LEU A 39 -7.57 16.21 11.01
CA LEU A 39 -7.62 17.64 11.30
C LEU A 39 -7.76 17.91 12.80
N PHE A 40 -8.68 17.23 13.48
CA PHE A 40 -8.84 17.36 14.94
C PHE A 40 -7.55 16.99 15.68
N SER A 41 -6.87 15.92 15.27
CA SER A 41 -5.60 15.50 15.86
C SER A 41 -4.51 16.56 15.69
N TYR A 42 -4.42 17.19 14.54
CA TYR A 42 -3.43 18.24 14.28
C TYR A 42 -3.77 19.57 14.96
N ILE A 43 -5.06 19.94 15.08
CA ILE A 43 -5.49 21.08 15.89
C ILE A 43 -5.13 20.84 17.36
N PHE A 44 -5.43 19.67 17.89
CA PHE A 44 -5.08 19.31 19.27
C PHE A 44 -3.57 19.40 19.52
N LEU A 45 -2.75 18.84 18.62
CA LEU A 45 -1.28 18.94 18.70
C LEU A 45 -0.82 20.41 18.68
N THR A 46 -1.36 21.20 17.76
CA THR A 46 -1.01 22.63 17.62
C THR A 46 -1.33 23.41 18.88
N LEU A 47 -2.53 23.20 19.45
CA LEU A 47 -2.95 23.87 20.68
C LEU A 47 -2.13 23.42 21.90
N SER A 48 -1.76 22.15 21.97
CA SER A 48 -0.91 21.60 23.05
C SER A 48 0.47 22.27 23.02
N ILE A 49 1.09 22.41 21.83
CA ILE A 49 2.37 23.11 21.68
C ILE A 49 2.22 24.61 21.98
N ALA A 50 1.12 25.23 21.57
CA ALA A 50 0.85 26.66 21.87
C ALA A 50 0.66 26.88 23.37
N GLY A 51 -0.07 26.00 24.06
CA GLY A 51 -0.23 26.04 25.51
C GLY A 51 1.09 25.87 26.25
N PHE A 52 1.92 24.90 25.82
CA PHE A 52 3.27 24.74 26.36
C PHE A 52 4.13 25.98 26.11
N SER A 53 4.13 26.53 24.92
CA SER A 53 4.86 27.77 24.58
C SER A 53 4.37 28.96 25.41
N TYR A 54 3.08 29.04 25.70
CA TYR A 54 2.51 30.11 26.53
C TYR A 54 3.07 30.14 27.96
N ILE A 55 3.42 28.99 28.52
CA ILE A 55 4.06 28.89 29.87
C ILE A 55 5.33 29.75 29.92
N PHE A 56 6.11 29.76 28.85
CA PHE A 56 7.38 30.50 28.78
C PHE A 56 7.21 31.97 28.41
N PHE A 57 6.28 32.29 27.50
CA PHE A 57 6.14 33.64 26.97
C PHE A 57 5.15 34.49 27.74
N ARG A 58 4.18 33.86 28.39
CA ARG A 58 3.04 34.54 29.06
C ARG A 58 2.34 35.56 28.12
N ASN A 59 2.43 35.32 26.82
CA ASN A 59 1.86 36.16 25.78
C ASN A 59 1.43 35.28 24.59
N TRP A 60 0.12 35.28 24.29
CA TRP A 60 -0.44 34.42 23.25
C TRP A 60 0.08 34.69 21.86
N ASN A 61 0.34 35.97 21.48
CA ASN A 61 0.85 36.26 20.14
C ASN A 61 2.25 35.68 19.94
N ARG A 62 3.12 35.72 20.94
CA ARG A 62 4.48 35.16 20.87
C ARG A 62 4.46 33.63 20.88
N ALA A 63 3.64 33.07 21.79
CA ALA A 63 3.45 31.63 21.86
C ALA A 63 2.90 31.08 20.52
N ALA A 64 1.93 31.77 19.96
CA ALA A 64 1.35 31.41 18.67
C ALA A 64 2.38 31.47 17.52
N LEU A 65 3.20 32.51 17.45
CA LEU A 65 4.19 32.64 16.39
C LEU A 65 5.24 31.53 16.41
N ILE A 66 5.78 31.19 17.59
CA ILE A 66 6.77 30.10 17.69
C ILE A 66 6.15 28.74 17.40
N THR A 67 4.91 28.52 17.85
CA THR A 67 4.14 27.31 17.54
C THR A 67 3.90 27.19 16.04
N THR A 68 3.51 28.26 15.38
CA THR A 68 3.29 28.26 13.92
C THR A 68 4.56 27.96 13.15
N PHE A 69 5.71 28.53 13.55
CA PHE A 69 6.99 28.16 12.96
C PHE A 69 7.27 26.67 13.08
N TRP A 70 7.12 26.10 14.29
CA TRP A 70 7.35 24.68 14.51
C TRP A 70 6.37 23.80 13.73
N MET A 71 5.07 24.14 13.75
CA MET A 71 4.06 23.37 13.03
C MET A 71 4.21 23.49 11.51
N SER A 72 4.66 24.62 10.99
CA SER A 72 5.01 24.75 9.56
C SER A 72 6.17 23.83 9.19
N PHE A 73 7.23 23.80 9.99
CA PHE A 73 8.33 22.87 9.78
C PHE A 73 7.86 21.41 9.87
N PHE A 74 7.00 21.08 10.84
CA PHE A 74 6.43 19.76 11.01
C PHE A 74 5.60 19.34 9.79
N PHE A 75 4.70 20.18 9.29
CA PHE A 75 3.80 19.85 8.18
C PHE A 75 4.50 19.80 6.83
N PHE A 76 5.44 20.71 6.57
CA PHE A 76 6.07 20.85 5.26
C PHE A 76 7.48 20.27 5.18
N PHE A 77 7.88 19.49 6.18
CA PHE A 77 9.21 18.88 6.23
C PHE A 77 9.49 18.00 5.00
N GLY A 78 8.52 17.14 4.60
CA GLY A 78 8.69 16.27 3.45
C GLY A 78 8.93 17.06 2.17
N ALA A 79 8.12 18.09 1.91
CA ALA A 79 8.29 18.94 0.73
C ALA A 79 9.67 19.65 0.72
N LEU A 80 10.11 20.15 1.88
CA LEU A 80 11.43 20.76 2.04
C LEU A 80 12.55 19.75 1.80
N HIS A 81 12.45 18.58 2.41
CA HIS A 81 13.45 17.51 2.30
C HIS A 81 13.58 17.01 0.86
N GLU A 82 12.46 16.71 0.19
CA GLU A 82 12.43 16.27 -1.20
C GLU A 82 12.96 17.36 -2.16
N PHE A 83 12.57 18.62 -1.95
CA PHE A 83 13.07 19.74 -2.73
C PHE A 83 14.60 19.87 -2.62
N LEU A 84 15.15 19.81 -1.41
CA LEU A 84 16.58 19.89 -1.19
C LEU A 84 17.32 18.68 -1.75
N LYS A 85 16.75 17.49 -1.64
CA LYS A 85 17.31 16.27 -2.20
C LYS A 85 17.39 16.30 -3.73
N ALA A 86 16.40 16.89 -4.38
CA ALA A 86 16.33 16.99 -5.85
C ALA A 86 17.18 18.12 -6.43
N ASN A 87 17.28 19.26 -5.72
CA ASN A 87 17.83 20.49 -6.28
C ASN A 87 19.14 20.97 -5.64
N SER A 88 19.54 20.41 -4.47
CA SER A 88 20.77 20.88 -3.82
C SER A 88 22.01 20.22 -4.43
N PRO A 89 23.02 21.02 -4.84
CA PRO A 89 24.30 20.50 -5.31
C PRO A 89 25.12 19.85 -4.18
N ILE A 90 24.81 20.15 -2.92
CA ILE A 90 25.51 19.66 -1.75
C ILE A 90 24.59 18.73 -0.97
N GLN A 91 24.88 17.43 -0.97
CA GLN A 91 24.11 16.41 -0.27
C GLN A 91 23.92 16.64 1.24
N LEU A 92 24.84 17.45 1.86
CA LEU A 92 24.74 17.79 3.28
C LEU A 92 23.40 18.45 3.61
N PHE A 93 22.88 19.32 2.74
CA PHE A 93 21.65 20.08 2.98
C PHE A 93 20.38 19.23 3.02
N SER A 94 20.40 18.02 2.44
CA SER A 94 19.30 17.07 2.52
C SER A 94 19.42 16.07 3.68
N ARG A 95 20.52 16.09 4.46
CA ARG A 95 20.67 15.18 5.60
C ARG A 95 19.82 15.61 6.78
N TYR A 96 19.17 14.65 7.42
CA TYR A 96 18.35 14.89 8.64
C TYR A 96 19.13 15.61 9.74
N SER A 97 20.41 15.20 9.99
CA SER A 97 21.25 15.85 10.98
C SER A 97 21.43 17.34 10.71
N PHE A 98 21.57 17.75 9.45
CA PHE A 98 21.67 19.15 9.08
C PHE A 98 20.32 19.88 9.24
N LEU A 99 19.25 19.33 8.67
CA LEU A 99 17.92 19.96 8.67
C LEU A 99 17.37 20.13 10.08
N LEU A 100 17.44 19.08 10.90
CA LEU A 100 16.94 19.13 12.28
C LEU A 100 17.77 20.07 13.14
N SER A 101 19.09 20.02 13.03
CA SER A 101 19.97 20.93 13.79
C SER A 101 19.73 22.38 13.38
N THR A 102 19.61 22.67 12.09
CA THR A 102 19.31 24.01 11.59
C THR A 102 17.95 24.49 12.09
N ALA A 103 16.92 23.66 12.02
CA ALA A 103 15.59 24.00 12.53
C ALA A 103 15.61 24.29 14.04
N LEU A 104 16.35 23.50 14.83
CA LEU A 104 16.51 23.74 16.27
C LEU A 104 17.25 25.05 16.56
N ILE A 105 18.31 25.37 15.82
CA ILE A 105 19.05 26.64 15.98
C ILE A 105 18.13 27.81 15.68
N ILE A 106 17.37 27.75 14.58
CA ILE A 106 16.40 28.80 14.20
C ILE A 106 15.31 28.92 15.29
N LEU A 107 14.76 27.80 15.74
CA LEU A 107 13.73 27.78 16.80
C LEU A 107 14.25 28.41 18.08
N PHE A 108 15.47 28.06 18.49
CA PHE A 108 16.11 28.63 19.67
C PHE A 108 16.38 30.13 19.50
N GLY A 109 16.87 30.55 18.34
CA GLY A 109 17.06 31.96 18.02
C GLY A 109 15.73 32.75 18.07
N LEU A 110 14.66 32.21 17.48
CA LEU A 110 13.32 32.80 17.53
C LEU A 110 12.78 32.84 18.98
N PHE A 111 13.04 31.80 19.77
CA PHE A 111 12.65 31.77 21.18
C PHE A 111 13.29 32.92 21.96
N ILE A 112 14.61 33.12 21.83
CA ILE A 112 15.32 34.22 22.46
C ILE A 112 14.82 35.58 21.95
N TYR A 113 14.62 35.70 20.63
CA TYR A 113 14.14 36.92 20.02
C TYR A 113 12.76 37.31 20.52
N PHE A 114 11.79 36.37 20.53
CA PHE A 114 10.44 36.65 21.02
C PHE A 114 10.39 36.90 22.53
N ARG A 115 11.28 36.27 23.30
CA ARG A 115 11.37 36.50 24.75
C ARG A 115 11.89 37.90 25.08
N LYS A 116 12.90 38.36 24.35
CA LYS A 116 13.53 39.68 24.56
C LYS A 116 12.78 40.83 23.88
N SER A 117 12.07 40.59 22.80
CA SER A 117 11.41 41.63 22.03
C SER A 117 10.21 42.25 22.80
N ARG A 118 10.11 43.57 22.73
CA ARG A 118 8.96 44.34 23.23
C ARG A 118 7.87 44.57 22.16
N LYS A 119 8.12 44.13 20.90
CA LYS A 119 7.21 44.35 19.77
C LYS A 119 5.91 43.54 19.94
N PRO A 120 4.75 44.09 19.58
CA PRO A 120 3.45 43.38 19.70
C PRO A 120 3.21 42.34 18.62
N PHE A 121 4.00 42.32 17.54
CA PHE A 121 3.88 41.40 16.36
C PHE A 121 2.50 41.37 15.68
N GLN A 122 1.64 42.32 15.98
CA GLN A 122 0.25 42.31 15.50
C GLN A 122 0.13 42.36 13.97
N ARG A 123 0.98 43.19 13.30
CA ARG A 123 1.00 43.24 11.83
C ARG A 123 1.35 41.90 11.21
N PHE A 124 2.30 41.19 11.79
CA PHE A 124 2.72 39.88 11.30
C PHE A 124 1.63 38.82 11.56
N SER A 125 0.94 38.88 12.70
CA SER A 125 -0.21 38.02 13.00
C SER A 125 -1.36 38.23 12.00
N ILE A 126 -1.65 39.50 11.65
CA ILE A 126 -2.66 39.82 10.63
C ILE A 126 -2.26 39.25 9.26
N TYR A 127 -1.00 39.41 8.89
CA TYR A 127 -0.47 38.87 7.64
C TYR A 127 -0.66 37.34 7.58
N LEU A 128 -0.28 36.60 8.61
CA LEU A 128 -0.44 35.15 8.66
C LEU A 128 -1.92 34.74 8.62
N ASN A 129 -2.80 35.42 9.34
CA ASN A 129 -4.23 35.17 9.29
C ASN A 129 -4.78 35.31 7.86
N LEU A 130 -4.42 36.39 7.17
CA LEU A 130 -4.87 36.64 5.80
C LEU A 130 -4.27 35.64 4.82
N LEU A 131 -2.98 35.32 4.95
CA LEU A 131 -2.29 34.37 4.10
C LEU A 131 -2.98 32.98 4.10
N PHE A 132 -3.21 32.41 5.28
CA PHE A 132 -3.86 31.11 5.39
C PHE A 132 -5.33 31.16 4.98
N LEU A 133 -6.05 32.26 5.24
CA LEU A 133 -7.42 32.41 4.75
C LEU A 133 -7.48 32.40 3.21
N ILE A 134 -6.55 33.12 2.54
CA ILE A 134 -6.48 33.11 1.08
C ILE A 134 -6.22 31.68 0.56
N TYR A 135 -5.25 30.97 1.13
CA TYR A 135 -4.96 29.60 0.72
C TYR A 135 -6.17 28.66 0.93
N ILE A 136 -6.86 28.75 2.07
CA ILE A 136 -8.05 27.95 2.34
C ILE A 136 -9.15 28.26 1.31
N VAL A 137 -9.41 29.53 1.01
CA VAL A 137 -10.41 29.92 0.01
C VAL A 137 -10.03 29.40 -1.38
N THR A 138 -8.77 29.47 -1.74
CA THR A 138 -8.26 28.93 -3.01
C THR A 138 -8.46 27.41 -3.08
N ASP A 139 -8.14 26.68 -2.00
CA ASP A 139 -8.33 25.23 -1.96
C ASP A 139 -9.79 24.84 -2.02
N ILE A 140 -10.69 25.56 -1.33
CA ILE A 140 -12.14 25.34 -1.45
C ILE A 140 -12.59 25.52 -2.90
N GLY A 141 -12.17 26.62 -3.56
CA GLY A 141 -12.49 26.85 -4.97
C GLY A 141 -11.97 25.74 -5.88
N THR A 142 -10.74 25.29 -5.66
CA THR A 142 -10.14 24.15 -6.39
C THR A 142 -10.90 22.84 -6.13
N GLY A 143 -11.30 22.59 -4.88
CA GLY A 143 -12.06 21.41 -4.51
C GLY A 143 -13.44 21.37 -5.17
N ILE A 144 -14.15 22.52 -5.21
CA ILE A 144 -15.43 22.65 -5.93
C ILE A 144 -15.21 22.39 -7.42
N TYR A 145 -14.23 23.02 -8.05
CA TYR A 145 -13.91 22.79 -9.45
C TYR A 145 -13.63 21.32 -9.75
N LYS A 146 -12.74 20.67 -8.97
CA LYS A 146 -12.43 19.24 -9.12
C LYS A 146 -13.65 18.33 -8.90
N SER A 147 -14.56 18.69 -7.99
CA SER A 147 -15.78 17.91 -7.75
C SER A 147 -16.80 18.00 -8.88
N MET A 148 -16.80 19.10 -9.64
CA MET A 148 -17.63 19.29 -10.82
C MET A 148 -17.05 18.62 -12.07
N ASP A 149 -15.73 18.50 -12.13
CA ASP A 149 -15.02 17.82 -13.21
C ASP A 149 -15.09 16.30 -13.01
N LYS A 150 -16.12 15.67 -13.58
CA LYS A 150 -16.29 14.21 -13.57
C LYS A 150 -15.24 13.47 -14.42
N SER A 151 -14.45 14.18 -15.22
CA SER A 151 -13.36 13.62 -16.05
C SER A 151 -12.06 13.39 -15.27
N GLY A 152 -12.07 13.59 -13.95
CA GLY A 152 -10.90 13.42 -13.09
C GLY A 152 -10.17 12.11 -13.37
N ASN A 153 -8.85 12.15 -13.34
CA ASN A 153 -7.81 11.14 -13.61
C ASN A 153 -8.02 9.77 -12.94
N ARG A 154 -9.23 9.20 -13.05
CA ARG A 154 -9.50 7.87 -12.52
C ARG A 154 -9.09 6.83 -13.54
N PHE A 155 -8.40 5.82 -13.07
CA PHE A 155 -8.11 4.67 -13.89
C PHE A 155 -9.41 3.96 -14.27
N ALA A 156 -9.45 3.48 -15.49
CA ALA A 156 -10.47 2.58 -15.99
C ALA A 156 -9.82 1.24 -16.37
N VAL A 157 -10.62 0.29 -16.77
CA VAL A 157 -10.14 -1.00 -17.27
C VAL A 157 -10.66 -1.24 -18.67
N TYR A 158 -9.79 -1.71 -19.55
CA TYR A 158 -10.16 -2.06 -20.93
C TYR A 158 -10.94 -3.37 -20.99
N GLY A 159 -11.89 -3.46 -21.88
CA GLY A 159 -12.49 -4.73 -22.29
C GLY A 159 -13.65 -5.22 -21.44
N PHE A 160 -14.14 -4.43 -20.50
CA PHE A 160 -15.45 -4.63 -19.89
C PHE A 160 -16.34 -3.42 -20.18
N ALA A 161 -17.54 -3.64 -20.77
CA ALA A 161 -18.55 -2.61 -20.81
C ALA A 161 -18.90 -2.25 -19.36
N GLN A 162 -19.09 -0.97 -19.08
CA GLN A 162 -19.32 -0.43 -17.71
C GLN A 162 -20.59 -0.99 -17.01
N GLN A 163 -21.34 -1.88 -17.65
CA GLN A 163 -22.63 -2.42 -17.18
C GLN A 163 -22.74 -3.93 -17.41
N ASN A 164 -21.70 -4.72 -17.10
CA ASN A 164 -21.89 -6.17 -17.12
C ASN A 164 -22.70 -6.61 -15.89
N VAL A 165 -23.99 -6.75 -16.06
CA VAL A 165 -24.82 -7.52 -15.13
C VAL A 165 -24.50 -9.00 -15.39
N TYR A 166 -23.70 -9.60 -14.53
CA TYR A 166 -23.37 -11.02 -14.61
C TYR A 166 -24.61 -11.86 -14.27
N LYS A 167 -24.90 -12.83 -15.12
CA LYS A 167 -25.97 -13.79 -14.84
C LYS A 167 -25.43 -14.95 -14.00
N ALA A 168 -26.21 -15.41 -13.04
CA ALA A 168 -25.91 -16.61 -12.29
C ALA A 168 -25.95 -17.84 -13.24
N CYS A 169 -25.04 -18.78 -13.03
CA CYS A 169 -25.13 -20.11 -13.65
C CYS A 169 -25.86 -21.03 -12.67
N ASP A 170 -27.08 -21.41 -13.00
CA ASP A 170 -27.90 -22.24 -12.12
C ASP A 170 -27.53 -23.72 -12.18
N THR A 171 -26.92 -24.17 -13.25
CA THR A 171 -26.52 -25.56 -13.49
C THR A 171 -25.06 -25.86 -13.18
N CYS A 172 -24.24 -24.82 -12.90
CA CYS A 172 -22.84 -24.99 -12.64
C CYS A 172 -22.56 -25.49 -11.22
N ALA A 173 -21.59 -26.37 -11.08
CA ALA A 173 -21.03 -26.70 -9.77
C ALA A 173 -20.33 -25.46 -9.20
N LYS A 174 -20.58 -25.20 -7.92
CA LYS A 174 -20.02 -24.03 -7.21
C LYS A 174 -19.15 -24.48 -6.03
N PRO A 175 -17.95 -25.06 -6.29
CA PRO A 175 -17.03 -25.44 -5.22
C PRO A 175 -16.47 -24.18 -4.54
N ASN A 176 -15.97 -24.33 -3.32
CA ASN A 176 -15.21 -23.25 -2.68
C ASN A 176 -13.94 -22.96 -3.50
N ILE A 177 -13.56 -21.69 -3.54
CA ILE A 177 -12.40 -21.23 -4.30
C ILE A 177 -11.44 -20.55 -3.31
N TYR A 178 -10.21 -21.05 -3.24
CA TYR A 178 -9.13 -20.45 -2.46
C TYR A 178 -8.16 -19.75 -3.41
N PHE A 179 -8.12 -18.43 -3.37
CA PHE A 179 -7.16 -17.60 -4.09
C PHE A 179 -6.04 -17.23 -3.14
N LEU A 180 -4.92 -17.95 -3.25
CA LEU A 180 -3.74 -17.81 -2.42
C LEU A 180 -2.69 -16.99 -3.18
N LEU A 181 -2.50 -15.75 -2.79
CA LEU A 181 -1.55 -14.84 -3.40
C LEU A 181 -0.31 -14.69 -2.52
N TYR A 182 0.85 -14.94 -3.11
CA TYR A 182 2.16 -14.77 -2.47
C TYR A 182 2.90 -13.61 -3.10
N ASP A 183 3.15 -12.55 -2.31
CA ASP A 183 3.74 -11.29 -2.80
C ASP A 183 5.21 -11.49 -3.20
N GLU A 184 5.56 -11.04 -4.42
CA GLU A 184 6.92 -11.09 -4.99
C GLU A 184 7.50 -12.50 -5.13
N TYR A 185 6.67 -13.54 -5.28
CA TYR A 185 7.18 -14.91 -5.48
C TYR A 185 7.58 -15.14 -6.95
N GLY A 186 8.88 -15.13 -7.21
CA GLY A 186 9.43 -15.39 -8.55
C GLY A 186 9.13 -16.80 -9.05
N GLY A 187 8.73 -16.94 -10.31
CA GLY A 187 8.49 -18.24 -10.93
C GLY A 187 9.75 -19.12 -10.90
N SER A 188 9.60 -20.43 -10.66
CA SER A 188 10.69 -21.39 -10.46
C SER A 188 11.72 -21.38 -11.57
N ARG A 189 11.27 -21.24 -12.83
CA ARG A 189 12.18 -21.10 -13.98
C ARG A 189 13.05 -19.85 -13.89
N SER A 190 12.47 -18.72 -13.42
CA SER A 190 13.21 -17.49 -13.23
C SER A 190 14.27 -17.62 -12.13
N LEU A 191 13.92 -18.28 -11.02
CA LEU A 191 14.84 -18.53 -9.91
C LEU A 191 16.00 -19.46 -10.32
N LEU A 192 15.70 -20.48 -11.12
CA LEU A 192 16.72 -21.36 -11.66
C LEU A 192 17.67 -20.63 -12.64
N GLU A 193 17.11 -19.87 -13.58
CA GLU A 193 17.89 -19.14 -14.61
C GLU A 193 18.80 -18.06 -14.02
N GLN A 194 18.36 -17.38 -12.96
CA GLN A 194 19.11 -16.27 -12.37
C GLN A 194 20.09 -16.69 -11.27
N TYR A 195 19.69 -17.67 -10.45
CA TYR A 195 20.39 -17.98 -9.20
C TYR A 195 20.76 -19.45 -9.06
N GLY A 196 20.44 -20.30 -10.04
CA GLY A 196 20.64 -21.75 -9.92
C GLY A 196 19.77 -22.41 -8.84
N TYR A 197 18.72 -21.71 -8.37
CA TYR A 197 17.86 -22.20 -7.31
C TYR A 197 16.85 -23.22 -7.85
N VAL A 198 16.98 -24.46 -7.39
CA VAL A 198 16.02 -25.54 -7.68
C VAL A 198 14.90 -25.46 -6.64
N ASN A 199 13.71 -25.11 -7.10
CA ASN A 199 12.57 -24.88 -6.22
C ASN A 199 11.89 -26.20 -5.84
N ASP A 200 11.94 -26.58 -4.58
CA ASP A 200 11.34 -27.81 -4.06
C ASP A 200 9.80 -27.79 -4.03
N LEU A 201 9.20 -26.62 -4.25
CA LEU A 201 7.76 -26.45 -4.41
C LEU A 201 7.26 -27.16 -5.67
N ASP A 202 8.06 -27.22 -6.72
CA ASP A 202 7.66 -27.76 -8.03
C ASP A 202 7.29 -29.24 -7.94
N SER A 203 8.13 -30.03 -7.25
CA SER A 203 7.85 -31.46 -7.02
C SER A 203 6.61 -31.69 -6.16
N PHE A 204 6.39 -30.84 -5.16
CA PHE A 204 5.18 -30.87 -4.34
C PHE A 204 3.93 -30.57 -5.16
N LEU A 205 3.91 -29.47 -5.93
CA LEU A 205 2.76 -29.11 -6.75
C LEU A 205 2.42 -30.19 -7.80
N THR A 206 3.43 -30.79 -8.40
CA THR A 206 3.25 -31.90 -9.34
C THR A 206 2.64 -33.13 -8.65
N LYS A 207 3.15 -33.50 -7.47
CA LYS A 207 2.62 -34.60 -6.66
C LYS A 207 1.16 -34.34 -6.26
N GLU A 208 0.86 -33.09 -5.86
CA GLU A 208 -0.47 -32.65 -5.48
C GLU A 208 -1.41 -32.40 -6.67
N LYS A 209 -0.98 -32.74 -7.89
CA LYS A 209 -1.79 -32.66 -9.13
C LYS A 209 -2.21 -31.24 -9.51
N PHE A 210 -1.39 -30.23 -9.19
CA PHE A 210 -1.56 -28.88 -9.75
C PHE A 210 -1.14 -28.83 -11.21
N SER A 211 -1.85 -28.03 -12.00
CA SER A 211 -1.34 -27.54 -13.28
C SER A 211 -0.47 -26.30 -13.02
N VAL A 212 0.83 -26.39 -13.29
CA VAL A 212 1.80 -25.32 -13.08
C VAL A 212 2.09 -24.63 -14.40
N GLN A 213 1.99 -23.30 -14.46
CA GLN A 213 2.25 -22.50 -15.64
C GLN A 213 3.68 -21.93 -15.56
N TRP A 214 4.65 -22.69 -16.05
CA TRP A 214 6.09 -22.41 -15.89
C TRP A 214 6.58 -21.12 -16.55
N LYS A 215 5.85 -20.61 -17.55
CA LYS A 215 6.17 -19.38 -18.27
C LYS A 215 5.20 -18.24 -17.96
N SER A 216 4.42 -18.40 -16.90
CA SER A 216 3.49 -17.37 -16.44
C SER A 216 4.19 -16.05 -16.15
N ARG A 217 3.45 -14.97 -16.32
CA ARG A 217 3.90 -13.62 -16.03
C ARG A 217 2.78 -12.75 -15.48
N SER A 218 3.11 -11.85 -14.58
CA SER A 218 2.23 -10.74 -14.21
C SER A 218 2.17 -9.72 -15.34
N ASN A 219 1.12 -8.90 -15.37
CA ASN A 219 0.99 -7.85 -16.37
C ASN A 219 1.72 -6.57 -15.96
N TYR A 220 1.93 -6.39 -14.66
CA TYR A 220 2.65 -5.25 -14.07
C TYR A 220 3.64 -5.75 -13.00
N ASN A 221 4.68 -4.96 -12.74
CA ASN A 221 5.75 -5.29 -11.80
C ASN A 221 5.55 -4.69 -10.39
N PHE A 222 4.41 -4.07 -10.12
CA PHE A 222 4.04 -3.56 -8.79
C PHE A 222 2.69 -4.13 -8.35
N THR A 223 2.60 -4.52 -7.08
CA THR A 223 1.46 -5.22 -6.46
C THR A 223 0.11 -4.56 -6.76
N ALA A 224 -0.03 -3.25 -6.51
CA ALA A 224 -1.30 -2.56 -6.70
C ALA A 224 -1.77 -2.59 -8.16
N PHE A 225 -0.87 -2.40 -9.11
CA PHE A 225 -1.16 -2.42 -10.55
C PHE A 225 -1.45 -3.84 -11.04
N SER A 226 -0.63 -4.80 -10.62
CA SER A 226 -0.84 -6.20 -10.98
C SER A 226 -2.16 -6.73 -10.46
N MET A 227 -2.49 -6.45 -9.18
CA MET A 227 -3.74 -6.88 -8.59
C MET A 227 -4.95 -6.16 -9.17
N SER A 228 -4.82 -4.87 -9.53
CA SER A 228 -5.88 -4.16 -10.27
C SER A 228 -6.20 -4.85 -11.59
N SER A 229 -5.17 -5.25 -12.35
CA SER A 229 -5.35 -5.96 -13.61
C SER A 229 -5.91 -7.36 -13.42
N THR A 230 -5.36 -8.13 -12.48
CA THR A 230 -5.75 -9.51 -12.21
C THR A 230 -7.21 -9.61 -11.74
N LEU A 231 -7.60 -8.80 -10.75
CA LEU A 231 -8.96 -8.81 -10.18
C LEU A 231 -10.00 -8.15 -11.09
N ASN A 232 -9.58 -7.32 -12.04
CA ASN A 232 -10.48 -6.80 -13.06
C ASN A 232 -10.45 -7.61 -14.36
N MET A 233 -9.58 -8.62 -14.46
CA MET A 233 -9.42 -9.42 -15.68
C MET A 233 -9.13 -8.55 -16.92
N ALA A 234 -8.46 -7.41 -16.75
CA ALA A 234 -8.31 -6.39 -17.78
C ALA A 234 -7.04 -5.55 -17.56
N TYR A 235 -6.56 -4.90 -18.60
CA TYR A 235 -5.47 -3.92 -18.49
C TYR A 235 -5.99 -2.59 -17.94
N ILE A 236 -5.11 -1.88 -17.22
CA ILE A 236 -5.41 -0.56 -16.67
C ILE A 236 -5.29 0.50 -17.75
N ASP A 237 -6.32 1.31 -17.87
CA ASP A 237 -6.34 2.54 -18.69
C ASP A 237 -6.13 3.76 -17.82
N GLY A 238 -5.43 4.77 -18.34
CA GLY A 238 -5.21 6.05 -17.67
C GLY A 238 -3.85 6.21 -17.00
N ILE A 239 -2.94 5.21 -17.06
CA ILE A 239 -1.56 5.38 -16.60
C ILE A 239 -0.85 6.37 -17.53
N LYS A 240 -0.62 7.60 -17.05
CA LYS A 240 -0.04 8.68 -17.87
C LYS A 240 1.45 8.50 -18.14
N ASN A 241 2.19 8.05 -17.14
CA ASN A 241 3.63 7.91 -17.23
C ASN A 241 4.14 6.63 -16.53
N THR A 242 4.41 5.61 -17.30
CA THR A 242 4.95 4.35 -16.80
C THR A 242 6.36 4.46 -16.21
N LYS A 243 7.10 5.53 -16.55
CA LYS A 243 8.47 5.79 -16.06
C LYS A 243 8.53 6.62 -14.79
N ALA A 244 7.38 7.07 -14.27
CA ALA A 244 7.29 7.87 -13.05
C ALA A 244 5.89 7.77 -12.44
N VAL A 245 5.51 6.56 -11.97
CA VAL A 245 4.22 6.36 -11.29
C VAL A 245 4.20 7.07 -9.95
N THR A 246 3.04 7.58 -9.60
CA THR A 246 2.82 8.46 -8.46
C THR A 246 1.96 7.80 -7.37
N ALA A 247 1.89 8.40 -6.18
CA ALA A 247 0.99 7.98 -5.12
C ALA A 247 -0.50 8.03 -5.56
N GLU A 248 -0.86 8.95 -6.45
CA GLU A 248 -2.20 9.03 -7.05
C GLU A 248 -2.49 7.79 -7.92
N ASP A 249 -1.52 7.32 -8.70
CA ASP A 249 -1.65 6.12 -9.51
C ASP A 249 -1.88 4.88 -8.65
N TYR A 250 -1.13 4.72 -7.54
CA TYR A 250 -1.38 3.66 -6.54
C TYR A 250 -2.78 3.77 -5.93
N SER A 251 -3.24 4.96 -5.61
CA SER A 251 -4.58 5.19 -5.05
C SER A 251 -5.67 4.82 -6.06
N ASN A 252 -5.49 5.16 -7.35
CA ASN A 252 -6.38 4.72 -8.41
C ASN A 252 -6.44 3.19 -8.53
N CYS A 253 -5.29 2.52 -8.43
CA CYS A 253 -5.26 1.05 -8.43
C CYS A 253 -6.05 0.46 -7.26
N THR A 254 -5.95 1.03 -6.06
CA THR A 254 -6.73 0.51 -4.91
C THR A 254 -8.23 0.71 -5.06
N LEU A 255 -8.67 1.77 -5.74
CA LEU A 255 -10.08 1.93 -6.10
C LEU A 255 -10.54 0.85 -7.09
N LEU A 256 -9.72 0.54 -8.11
CA LEU A 256 -10.00 -0.55 -9.05
C LEU A 256 -10.05 -1.92 -8.37
N ILE A 257 -9.16 -2.16 -7.39
CA ILE A 257 -9.17 -3.40 -6.59
C ILE A 257 -10.43 -3.45 -5.73
N ARG A 258 -10.81 -2.36 -5.10
CA ARG A 258 -12.01 -2.30 -4.26
C ARG A 258 -13.27 -2.63 -5.04
N ASP A 259 -13.43 -2.08 -6.23
CA ASP A 259 -14.61 -2.25 -7.09
C ASP A 259 -14.32 -3.14 -8.31
N ASN A 260 -13.78 -4.34 -8.07
CA ASN A 260 -13.26 -5.21 -9.11
C ASN A 260 -14.31 -6.17 -9.70
N GLN A 261 -14.01 -6.66 -10.90
CA GLN A 261 -14.91 -7.53 -11.68
C GLN A 261 -14.99 -8.96 -11.15
N VAL A 262 -13.91 -9.48 -10.57
CA VAL A 262 -13.87 -10.85 -10.01
C VAL A 262 -14.88 -10.98 -8.86
N ILE A 263 -14.87 -10.02 -7.92
CA ILE A 263 -15.80 -10.01 -6.79
C ILE A 263 -17.23 -9.82 -7.27
N LYS A 264 -17.48 -8.87 -8.19
CA LYS A 264 -18.82 -8.67 -8.79
C LYS A 264 -19.36 -9.93 -9.46
N PHE A 265 -18.49 -10.64 -10.19
CA PHE A 265 -18.88 -11.90 -10.83
C PHE A 265 -19.21 -12.98 -9.81
N LEU A 266 -18.36 -13.17 -8.82
CA LEU A 266 -18.56 -14.20 -7.79
C LEU A 266 -19.77 -13.92 -6.90
N ASP A 267 -20.02 -12.65 -6.57
CA ASP A 267 -21.23 -12.24 -5.86
C ASP A 267 -22.50 -12.58 -6.66
N ALA A 268 -22.50 -12.30 -7.97
CA ALA A 268 -23.58 -12.70 -8.88
C ALA A 268 -23.76 -14.22 -8.98
N GLN A 269 -22.69 -15.02 -8.76
CA GLN A 269 -22.78 -16.48 -8.65
C GLN A 269 -23.23 -16.96 -7.27
N GLY A 270 -23.43 -16.05 -6.29
CA GLY A 270 -23.92 -16.34 -4.95
C GLY A 270 -22.83 -16.77 -3.97
N TYR A 271 -21.55 -16.46 -4.25
CA TYR A 271 -20.44 -16.72 -3.33
C TYR A 271 -20.44 -15.75 -2.16
N GLU A 272 -20.07 -16.26 -0.99
CA GLU A 272 -19.65 -15.45 0.15
C GLU A 272 -18.16 -15.12 0.01
N ILE A 273 -17.78 -13.86 0.30
CA ILE A 273 -16.41 -13.39 0.10
C ILE A 273 -15.69 -13.28 1.45
N HIS A 274 -14.61 -14.04 1.61
CA HIS A 274 -13.72 -13.95 2.76
C HIS A 274 -12.44 -13.23 2.34
N ASN A 275 -12.26 -12.00 2.83
CA ASN A 275 -11.13 -11.14 2.46
C ASN A 275 -10.03 -11.17 3.53
N TYR A 276 -9.03 -12.02 3.34
CA TYR A 276 -7.82 -12.11 4.18
C TYR A 276 -6.65 -11.44 3.44
N SER A 277 -6.85 -10.21 3.01
CA SER A 277 -5.87 -9.47 2.25
C SER A 277 -5.61 -8.09 2.83
N VAL A 278 -4.69 -7.41 2.20
CA VAL A 278 -4.33 -6.03 2.51
C VAL A 278 -5.18 -5.01 1.73
N PHE A 279 -6.07 -5.43 0.85
CA PHE A 279 -6.90 -4.55 0.02
C PHE A 279 -8.35 -4.54 0.49
N ASP A 280 -8.97 -3.36 0.53
CA ASP A 280 -10.41 -3.26 0.68
C ASP A 280 -11.09 -3.81 -0.58
N LEU A 281 -12.07 -4.68 -0.38
CA LEU A 281 -13.00 -5.13 -1.42
C LEU A 281 -14.39 -4.57 -1.10
N ALA A 282 -15.20 -4.30 -2.12
CA ALA A 282 -16.56 -3.78 -1.91
C ALA A 282 -17.38 -4.70 -0.99
N GLY A 283 -17.89 -4.16 0.10
CA GLY A 283 -18.62 -4.93 1.12
C GLY A 283 -17.75 -5.78 2.05
N ASN A 284 -16.46 -5.97 1.75
CA ASN A 284 -15.54 -6.83 2.50
C ASN A 284 -14.21 -6.09 2.71
N PRO A 285 -14.13 -5.17 3.69
CA PRO A 285 -12.92 -4.39 3.93
C PRO A 285 -11.74 -5.27 4.37
N ALA A 286 -10.53 -4.77 4.17
CA ALA A 286 -9.32 -5.41 4.67
C ALA A 286 -9.36 -5.51 6.19
N MET A 287 -8.93 -6.66 6.73
CA MET A 287 -8.86 -6.86 8.19
C MET A 287 -7.66 -6.15 8.83
N VAL A 288 -6.71 -5.67 8.01
CA VAL A 288 -5.44 -5.10 8.45
C VAL A 288 -5.17 -3.78 7.76
N ASP A 289 -4.56 -2.84 8.49
CA ASP A 289 -4.08 -1.60 7.93
C ASP A 289 -2.86 -1.84 7.05
N GLN A 290 -2.90 -1.31 5.84
CA GLN A 290 -1.75 -1.31 4.95
C GLN A 290 -0.72 -0.29 5.37
N SER A 291 0.50 -0.75 5.46
CA SER A 291 1.58 0.10 5.90
C SER A 291 2.48 0.62 4.78
N PHE A 292 2.51 -0.07 3.66
CA PHE A 292 3.44 0.21 2.55
C PHE A 292 2.84 1.06 1.42
N LEU A 293 1.51 1.16 1.35
CA LEU A 293 0.86 2.04 0.38
C LEU A 293 0.44 3.35 1.03
N PRO A 294 0.67 4.50 0.40
CA PRO A 294 0.13 5.78 0.87
C PRO A 294 -1.37 5.81 0.55
N LEU A 295 -2.18 5.32 1.48
CA LEU A 295 -3.63 5.26 1.34
C LEU A 295 -4.31 6.14 2.38
N LYS A 296 -5.54 6.58 2.07
CA LYS A 296 -6.37 7.32 3.01
C LYS A 296 -5.63 8.57 3.51
N THR A 297 -5.68 8.83 4.81
CA THR A 297 -5.01 10.00 5.42
C THR A 297 -3.49 9.98 5.35
N LYS A 298 -2.87 8.84 5.00
CA LYS A 298 -1.43 8.80 4.73
C LYS A 298 -1.02 9.65 3.52
N LEU A 299 -1.90 9.79 2.53
CA LEU A 299 -1.68 10.71 1.40
C LEU A 299 -1.40 12.16 1.85
N ILE A 300 -1.90 12.53 3.05
CA ILE A 300 -1.64 13.84 3.67
C ILE A 300 -0.47 13.74 4.66
N SER A 301 -0.55 12.79 5.60
CA SER A 301 0.35 12.71 6.75
C SER A 301 1.77 12.28 6.42
N ASP A 302 2.00 11.55 5.32
CA ASP A 302 3.33 11.07 4.91
C ASP A 302 4.29 12.22 4.56
N ARG A 303 3.76 13.42 4.33
CA ARG A 303 4.56 14.64 4.11
C ARG A 303 5.09 15.28 5.40
N THR A 304 4.63 14.82 6.57
CA THR A 304 5.02 15.40 7.86
C THR A 304 6.40 14.93 8.33
N LEU A 305 7.03 15.75 9.19
CA LEU A 305 8.29 15.39 9.84
C LEU A 305 8.20 14.04 10.55
N PHE A 306 7.08 13.76 11.25
CA PHE A 306 6.90 12.52 11.99
C PHE A 306 6.91 11.30 11.06
N ALA A 307 6.21 11.37 9.93
CA ALA A 307 6.16 10.28 8.97
C ALA A 307 7.56 10.01 8.35
N HIS A 308 8.28 11.07 7.98
CA HIS A 308 9.64 10.97 7.46
C HIS A 308 10.61 10.39 8.49
N LEU A 309 10.57 10.86 9.75
CA LEU A 309 11.39 10.29 10.83
C LEU A 309 11.06 8.83 11.09
N ASN A 310 9.77 8.47 11.09
CA ASN A 310 9.36 7.09 11.29
C ASN A 310 9.83 6.18 10.14
N LYS A 311 9.74 6.65 8.91
CA LYS A 311 10.17 5.90 7.72
C LYS A 311 11.67 5.70 7.66
N ASP A 312 12.47 6.74 7.90
CA ASP A 312 13.90 6.76 7.60
C ASP A 312 14.78 6.51 8.85
N ILE A 313 14.32 6.91 10.03
CA ILE A 313 15.07 6.83 11.29
C ILE A 313 14.40 5.91 12.30
N GLY A 314 13.09 5.70 12.22
CA GLY A 314 12.33 4.91 13.18
C GLY A 314 12.94 3.54 13.44
N TRP A 315 13.45 2.91 12.38
CA TRP A 315 14.16 1.64 12.49
C TRP A 315 15.46 1.72 13.30
N LEU A 316 16.28 2.76 13.11
CA LEU A 316 17.51 2.97 13.87
C LEU A 316 17.24 3.17 15.36
N LEU A 317 16.13 3.80 15.70
CA LEU A 317 15.71 3.99 17.08
C LEU A 317 15.28 2.68 17.74
N ILE A 318 14.71 1.74 16.96
CA ILE A 318 14.31 0.42 17.46
C ILE A 318 15.49 -0.50 17.66
N THR A 319 16.44 -0.52 16.71
CA THR A 319 17.58 -1.44 16.73
C THR A 319 18.64 -1.03 17.73
N LYS A 320 18.88 0.28 17.90
CA LYS A 320 19.92 0.82 18.82
C LYS A 320 19.40 1.20 20.19
N TYR A 321 18.13 1.53 20.32
CA TYR A 321 17.53 1.99 21.56
C TYR A 321 16.23 1.24 21.82
N PRO A 322 16.05 0.56 22.96
CA PRO A 322 14.83 -0.22 23.25
C PRO A 322 13.61 0.68 23.57
N PHE A 323 13.50 1.83 22.92
CA PHE A 323 12.32 2.68 23.04
C PHE A 323 11.14 2.04 22.34
N LYS A 324 10.32 1.30 23.07
CA LYS A 324 9.11 0.62 22.61
C LYS A 324 8.04 1.54 21.97
N LEU A 325 8.23 2.86 21.98
CA LEU A 325 7.26 3.86 21.53
C LEU A 325 7.25 4.09 20.01
N PHE A 326 8.33 3.78 19.29
CA PHE A 326 8.46 4.07 17.87
C PHE A 326 8.70 2.78 17.07
N GLY A 327 7.95 2.58 16.00
CA GLY A 327 8.30 1.69 14.88
C GLY A 327 8.18 0.17 15.07
N GLN A 328 8.10 -0.37 16.29
CA GLN A 328 7.98 -1.82 16.50
C GLN A 328 6.73 -2.44 15.86
N ASN A 329 5.66 -1.66 15.68
CA ASN A 329 4.38 -2.18 15.22
C ASN A 329 4.31 -2.41 13.70
N HIS A 330 5.12 -1.72 12.90
CA HIS A 330 4.95 -1.70 11.46
C HIS A 330 5.37 -3.02 10.80
N TYR A 331 6.62 -3.43 11.01
CA TYR A 331 7.14 -4.68 10.42
C TYR A 331 6.59 -5.93 11.11
N ARG A 332 6.41 -5.89 12.42
CA ARG A 332 5.78 -6.99 13.15
C ARG A 332 4.34 -7.23 12.75
N LYS A 333 3.62 -6.19 12.28
CA LYS A 333 2.29 -6.35 11.70
C LYS A 333 2.30 -7.24 10.47
N HIS A 334 3.26 -7.10 9.56
CA HIS A 334 3.34 -7.96 8.37
C HIS A 334 3.56 -9.42 8.73
N LYS A 335 4.48 -9.68 9.68
CA LYS A 335 4.69 -11.03 10.21
C LYS A 335 3.40 -11.61 10.76
N LYS A 336 2.75 -10.88 11.67
CA LYS A 336 1.50 -11.30 12.28
C LYS A 336 0.39 -11.50 11.26
N ASN A 337 0.26 -10.62 10.28
CA ASN A 337 -0.75 -10.75 9.23
C ASN A 337 -0.60 -12.05 8.44
N ASN A 338 0.63 -12.46 8.09
CA ASN A 338 0.86 -13.73 7.40
C ASN A 338 0.40 -14.93 8.24
N GLU A 339 0.71 -14.90 9.55
CA GLU A 339 0.29 -15.95 10.50
C GLU A 339 -1.24 -15.97 10.63
N ASP A 340 -1.87 -14.82 10.86
CA ASP A 340 -3.32 -14.69 11.00
C ASP A 340 -4.06 -15.12 9.71
N PHE A 341 -3.56 -14.72 8.54
CA PHE A 341 -4.18 -15.09 7.26
C PHE A 341 -4.08 -16.58 6.97
N GLN A 342 -2.95 -17.22 7.32
CA GLN A 342 -2.81 -18.67 7.20
C GLN A 342 -3.81 -19.39 8.11
N GLU A 343 -3.92 -18.99 9.38
CA GLU A 343 -4.85 -19.55 10.34
C GLU A 343 -6.31 -19.38 9.89
N LEU A 344 -6.70 -18.17 9.47
CA LEU A 344 -8.04 -17.87 8.98
C LEU A 344 -8.39 -18.65 7.72
N THR A 345 -7.42 -18.85 6.81
CA THR A 345 -7.62 -19.64 5.59
C THR A 345 -7.84 -21.12 5.92
N ILE A 346 -7.04 -21.68 6.84
CA ILE A 346 -7.24 -23.07 7.32
C ILE A 346 -8.59 -23.19 8.00
N LYS A 347 -8.95 -22.24 8.86
CA LYS A 347 -10.25 -22.23 9.54
C LYS A 347 -11.41 -22.22 8.54
N ALA A 348 -11.34 -21.36 7.52
CA ALA A 348 -12.35 -21.32 6.46
C ALA A 348 -12.46 -22.66 5.72
N SER A 349 -11.38 -23.44 5.60
CA SER A 349 -11.42 -24.77 4.98
C SER A 349 -12.08 -25.84 5.85
N LEU A 350 -12.09 -25.67 7.16
CA LEU A 350 -12.72 -26.59 8.13
C LEU A 350 -14.23 -26.34 8.29
N GLU A 351 -14.68 -25.13 8.02
CA GLU A 351 -16.07 -24.71 8.24
C GLU A 351 -17.01 -25.28 7.16
N LYS A 352 -18.20 -25.68 7.58
CA LYS A 352 -19.29 -26.03 6.65
C LYS A 352 -20.05 -24.75 6.27
N HIS A 353 -19.79 -24.26 5.09
CA HIS A 353 -20.44 -23.05 4.58
C HIS A 353 -21.84 -23.35 4.02
N LYS A 354 -22.80 -22.45 4.28
CA LYS A 354 -24.16 -22.54 3.69
C LYS A 354 -24.20 -22.14 2.22
N LYS A 355 -23.26 -21.30 1.81
CA LYS A 355 -23.03 -20.84 0.44
C LYS A 355 -21.60 -21.20 0.03
N PRO A 356 -21.30 -21.31 -1.27
CA PRO A 356 -19.92 -21.44 -1.70
C PRO A 356 -19.13 -20.21 -1.27
N VAL A 357 -17.86 -20.38 -0.88
CA VAL A 357 -17.00 -19.30 -0.43
C VAL A 357 -15.88 -19.04 -1.43
N PHE A 358 -15.54 -17.77 -1.58
CA PHE A 358 -14.31 -17.32 -2.21
C PHE A 358 -13.40 -16.75 -1.13
N VAL A 359 -12.30 -17.44 -0.85
CA VAL A 359 -11.31 -17.04 0.15
C VAL A 359 -10.14 -16.39 -0.58
N TYR A 360 -9.94 -15.09 -0.41
CA TYR A 360 -8.78 -14.38 -0.92
C TYR A 360 -7.78 -14.16 0.20
N SER A 361 -6.65 -14.85 0.15
CA SER A 361 -5.56 -14.72 1.13
C SER A 361 -4.32 -14.17 0.46
N HIS A 362 -3.87 -13.00 0.91
CA HIS A 362 -2.72 -12.29 0.36
C HIS A 362 -1.57 -12.27 1.36
N PHE A 363 -0.64 -13.18 1.19
CA PHE A 363 0.54 -13.33 2.03
C PHE A 363 1.65 -12.40 1.57
N TYR A 364 2.23 -11.66 2.50
CA TYR A 364 3.40 -10.82 2.29
C TYR A 364 4.69 -11.67 2.35
N LEU A 365 4.67 -12.78 1.64
CA LEU A 365 5.70 -13.80 1.55
C LEU A 365 5.93 -14.13 0.07
N PRO A 366 7.19 -14.26 -0.39
CA PRO A 366 8.47 -14.01 0.28
C PRO A 366 8.97 -12.55 0.18
N HIS A 367 8.09 -11.55 0.05
CA HIS A 367 8.47 -10.13 -0.01
C HIS A 367 9.24 -9.71 1.27
N PRO A 368 10.30 -8.87 1.16
CA PRO A 368 11.00 -8.37 2.35
C PRO A 368 10.08 -7.46 3.22
N PRO A 369 10.27 -7.42 4.55
CA PRO A 369 11.40 -7.92 5.33
C PRO A 369 11.40 -9.43 5.56
N TYR A 370 12.57 -10.04 5.55
CA TYR A 370 12.76 -11.48 5.73
C TYR A 370 12.85 -11.85 7.21
N PHE A 371 11.71 -12.13 7.84
CA PHE A 371 11.60 -12.36 9.29
C PHE A 371 12.19 -13.67 9.76
N TYR A 372 12.26 -14.67 8.89
CA TYR A 372 12.68 -16.03 9.21
C TYR A 372 13.83 -16.48 8.32
N ASP A 373 14.68 -17.36 8.86
CA ASP A 373 15.61 -18.15 8.07
C ASP A 373 14.86 -19.29 7.34
N LYS A 374 15.57 -20.07 6.52
CA LYS A 374 15.03 -21.23 5.79
C LYS A 374 14.40 -22.30 6.71
N ASN A 375 14.82 -22.39 7.98
CA ASN A 375 14.35 -23.37 8.95
C ASN A 375 13.18 -22.84 9.81
N GLY A 376 12.77 -21.59 9.63
CA GLY A 376 11.70 -20.95 10.38
C GLY A 376 12.16 -20.31 11.70
N ASN A 377 13.45 -20.16 11.93
CA ASN A 377 13.93 -19.41 13.10
C ASN A 377 13.81 -17.91 12.85
N ILE A 378 13.36 -17.17 13.85
CA ILE A 378 13.23 -15.71 13.77
C ILE A 378 14.62 -15.08 13.70
N LYS A 379 14.87 -14.27 12.67
CA LYS A 379 16.10 -13.48 12.54
C LYS A 379 16.13 -12.32 13.54
N SER A 380 17.33 -11.87 13.91
CA SER A 380 17.47 -10.67 14.74
C SER A 380 17.03 -9.41 13.99
N GLU A 381 16.58 -8.39 14.72
CA GLU A 381 16.12 -7.11 14.14
C GLU A 381 17.21 -6.44 13.29
N GLU A 382 18.48 -6.57 13.68
CA GLU A 382 19.61 -6.03 12.91
C GLU A 382 19.78 -6.72 11.57
N VAL A 383 19.69 -8.05 11.54
CA VAL A 383 19.77 -8.85 10.31
C VAL A 383 18.60 -8.51 9.39
N ILE A 384 17.38 -8.49 9.92
CA ILE A 384 16.18 -8.14 9.15
C ILE A 384 16.32 -6.75 8.50
N TYR A 385 16.83 -5.77 9.26
CA TYR A 385 17.03 -4.41 8.74
C TYR A 385 18.08 -4.35 7.62
N ASN A 386 19.22 -4.98 7.82
CA ASN A 386 20.29 -4.97 6.83
C ASN A 386 19.87 -5.66 5.54
N GLU A 387 19.18 -6.80 5.65
CA GLU A 387 18.61 -7.52 4.51
C GLU A 387 17.51 -6.72 3.81
N TYR A 388 16.60 -6.06 4.54
CA TYR A 388 15.57 -5.19 3.95
C TYR A 388 16.18 -4.02 3.15
N LYS A 389 17.25 -3.43 3.68
CA LYS A 389 17.93 -2.30 3.04
C LYS A 389 18.68 -2.70 1.76
N SER A 390 19.36 -3.84 1.79
CA SER A 390 20.20 -4.32 0.68
C SER A 390 19.44 -5.21 -0.30
N ASN A 391 18.40 -5.92 0.18
CA ASN A 391 17.59 -6.89 -0.55
C ASN A 391 18.44 -7.93 -1.32
N PRO A 392 19.32 -8.70 -0.60
CA PRO A 392 20.23 -9.62 -1.28
C PRO A 392 19.50 -10.85 -1.76
N PRO A 393 19.79 -11.36 -3.00
CA PRO A 393 19.16 -12.56 -3.54
C PRO A 393 19.27 -13.78 -2.63
N ALA A 394 20.39 -13.96 -1.93
CA ALA A 394 20.58 -15.09 -1.02
C ALA A 394 19.55 -15.12 0.11
N SER A 395 19.28 -13.98 0.76
CA SER A 395 18.26 -13.87 1.81
C SER A 395 16.84 -14.05 1.26
N TYR A 396 16.59 -13.57 0.04
CA TYR A 396 15.33 -13.82 -0.64
C TYR A 396 15.11 -15.32 -0.89
N LEU A 397 16.10 -16.04 -1.43
CA LEU A 397 16.00 -17.48 -1.72
C LEU A 397 15.83 -18.32 -0.43
N GLU A 398 16.52 -17.92 0.64
CA GLU A 398 16.32 -18.52 1.96
C GLU A 398 14.87 -18.35 2.43
N TYR A 399 14.30 -17.14 2.23
CA TYR A 399 12.93 -16.85 2.61
C TYR A 399 11.91 -17.52 1.68
N VAL A 400 12.22 -17.74 0.40
CA VAL A 400 11.44 -18.61 -0.51
C VAL A 400 11.35 -20.01 0.06
N THR A 401 12.47 -20.60 0.55
CA THR A 401 12.48 -21.93 1.14
C THR A 401 11.55 -22.02 2.37
N TYR A 402 11.59 -21.03 3.25
CA TYR A 402 10.65 -20.93 4.37
C TYR A 402 9.20 -20.79 3.89
N THR A 403 8.97 -19.92 2.90
CA THR A 403 7.64 -19.72 2.30
C THR A 403 7.07 -21.01 1.73
N ASN A 404 7.91 -21.82 1.08
CA ASN A 404 7.50 -23.13 0.56
C ASN A 404 6.96 -24.05 1.65
N THR A 405 7.61 -24.07 2.81
CA THR A 405 7.13 -24.88 3.94
C THR A 405 5.72 -24.45 4.35
N LYS A 406 5.48 -23.14 4.51
CA LYS A 406 4.17 -22.60 4.89
C LYS A 406 3.11 -22.82 3.81
N LEU A 407 3.48 -22.67 2.55
CA LEU A 407 2.59 -22.91 1.41
C LEU A 407 2.17 -24.38 1.33
N LYS A 408 3.11 -25.31 1.47
CA LYS A 408 2.84 -26.75 1.47
C LYS A 408 1.90 -27.15 2.61
N GLU A 409 2.13 -26.64 3.82
CA GLU A 409 1.25 -26.83 4.97
C GLU A 409 -0.18 -26.35 4.67
N LEU A 410 -0.32 -25.13 4.13
CA LEU A 410 -1.62 -24.53 3.82
C LEU A 410 -2.38 -25.31 2.74
N VAL A 411 -1.73 -25.60 1.62
CA VAL A 411 -2.34 -26.35 0.49
C VAL A 411 -2.77 -27.74 0.95
N SER A 412 -1.93 -28.45 1.71
CA SER A 412 -2.26 -29.77 2.23
C SER A 412 -3.47 -29.71 3.17
N SER A 413 -3.52 -28.72 4.06
CA SER A 413 -4.65 -28.51 4.97
C SER A 413 -5.96 -28.26 4.20
N ILE A 414 -5.94 -27.37 3.20
CA ILE A 414 -7.14 -27.10 2.39
C ILE A 414 -7.62 -28.36 1.68
N LYS A 415 -6.73 -29.11 1.04
CA LYS A 415 -7.11 -30.33 0.30
C LYS A 415 -7.68 -31.44 1.19
N ILE A 416 -7.19 -31.54 2.43
CA ILE A 416 -7.71 -32.50 3.42
C ILE A 416 -9.10 -32.07 3.91
N ASN A 417 -9.25 -30.80 4.26
CA ASN A 417 -10.46 -30.27 4.88
C ASN A 417 -11.59 -30.06 3.87
N ASP A 418 -11.25 -29.60 2.65
CA ASP A 418 -12.18 -29.31 1.56
C ASP A 418 -11.71 -29.95 0.23
N PRO A 419 -11.89 -31.28 0.08
CA PRO A 419 -11.38 -32.02 -1.08
C PRO A 419 -11.98 -31.60 -2.43
N LYS A 420 -13.09 -30.85 -2.40
CA LYS A 420 -13.77 -30.34 -3.61
C LYS A 420 -13.34 -28.91 -3.96
N ALA A 421 -12.48 -28.31 -3.17
CA ALA A 421 -12.02 -26.93 -3.39
C ALA A 421 -11.24 -26.77 -4.68
N VAL A 422 -11.40 -25.61 -5.29
CA VAL A 422 -10.50 -25.08 -6.34
C VAL A 422 -9.45 -24.22 -5.65
N ILE A 423 -8.16 -24.42 -5.98
CA ILE A 423 -7.06 -23.63 -5.42
C ILE A 423 -6.34 -22.89 -6.55
N LEU A 424 -6.31 -21.59 -6.45
CA LEU A 424 -5.55 -20.70 -7.33
C LEU A 424 -4.35 -20.19 -6.56
N LEU A 425 -3.16 -20.65 -6.89
CA LEU A 425 -1.90 -20.27 -6.25
C LEU A 425 -1.13 -19.37 -7.19
N LEU A 426 -1.07 -18.08 -6.88
CA LEU A 426 -0.45 -17.07 -7.71
C LEU A 426 0.53 -16.19 -6.93
N SER A 427 1.39 -15.53 -7.66
CA SER A 427 2.10 -14.33 -7.20
C SER A 427 1.67 -13.13 -8.02
N ASP A 428 1.66 -11.98 -7.37
CA ASP A 428 1.32 -10.70 -8.02
C ASP A 428 2.36 -10.28 -9.06
N HIS A 429 3.66 -10.51 -8.80
CA HIS A 429 4.77 -10.31 -9.73
C HIS A 429 5.98 -11.19 -9.35
N GLY A 430 7.05 -11.14 -10.16
CA GLY A 430 8.29 -11.83 -9.88
C GLY A 430 9.21 -11.06 -8.94
N TYR A 431 10.32 -11.68 -8.56
CA TYR A 431 11.32 -11.04 -7.69
C TYR A 431 12.00 -9.84 -8.38
N ARG A 432 11.99 -8.70 -7.71
CA ARG A 432 12.55 -7.42 -8.17
C ARG A 432 13.91 -7.17 -7.52
N GLU A 433 14.92 -7.88 -7.98
CA GLU A 433 16.28 -7.68 -7.49
C GLU A 433 16.71 -6.21 -7.63
N LYS A 434 17.16 -5.63 -6.51
CA LYS A 434 17.57 -4.23 -6.46
C LYS A 434 18.78 -3.97 -7.37
N GLY A 435 18.64 -3.01 -8.29
CA GLY A 435 19.70 -2.66 -9.24
C GLY A 435 19.79 -3.56 -10.47
N SER A 436 18.95 -4.59 -10.58
CA SER A 436 18.90 -5.43 -11.77
C SER A 436 18.33 -4.68 -12.98
N THR A 437 18.90 -4.91 -14.15
CA THR A 437 18.40 -4.45 -15.45
C THR A 437 17.65 -5.55 -16.22
N LYS A 438 17.58 -6.75 -15.66
CA LYS A 438 16.91 -7.90 -16.27
C LYS A 438 15.41 -7.89 -15.94
N TYR A 439 14.70 -6.86 -16.39
CA TYR A 439 13.29 -6.60 -16.04
C TYR A 439 12.32 -7.72 -16.40
N VAL A 440 12.66 -8.64 -17.31
CA VAL A 440 11.81 -9.80 -17.64
C VAL A 440 11.48 -10.65 -16.42
N HIS A 441 12.40 -10.76 -15.47
CA HIS A 441 12.23 -11.55 -14.26
C HIS A 441 11.28 -10.90 -13.24
N PHE A 442 11.08 -9.59 -13.33
CA PHE A 442 10.11 -8.87 -12.48
C PHE A 442 8.66 -9.26 -12.75
N PHE A 443 8.42 -9.87 -13.92
CA PHE A 443 7.10 -10.33 -14.34
C PHE A 443 6.92 -11.84 -14.22
N ARG A 444 7.98 -12.64 -14.26
CA ARG A 444 7.91 -14.10 -14.15
C ARG A 444 7.52 -14.48 -12.73
N ASN A 445 6.30 -14.92 -12.56
CA ASN A 445 5.66 -15.16 -11.28
C ASN A 445 5.27 -16.62 -11.07
N LEU A 446 5.02 -17.01 -9.81
CA LEU A 446 4.38 -18.26 -9.48
C LEU A 446 2.96 -18.28 -10.01
N ASN A 447 2.55 -19.36 -10.67
CA ASN A 447 1.18 -19.60 -11.08
C ASN A 447 0.91 -21.10 -11.16
N ALA A 448 -0.02 -21.57 -10.33
CA ALA A 448 -0.47 -22.94 -10.33
C ALA A 448 -1.95 -23.04 -9.98
N VAL A 449 -2.67 -23.94 -10.61
CA VAL A 449 -4.10 -24.13 -10.41
C VAL A 449 -4.38 -25.59 -10.06
N TYR A 450 -5.20 -25.81 -9.07
CA TYR A 450 -5.75 -27.11 -8.74
C TYR A 450 -7.26 -27.13 -8.96
N TYR A 451 -7.70 -28.06 -9.78
CA TYR A 451 -9.10 -28.45 -9.89
C TYR A 451 -9.30 -29.88 -9.35
N PRO A 452 -10.35 -30.16 -8.57
CA PRO A 452 -10.60 -31.49 -8.04
C PRO A 452 -10.78 -32.56 -9.13
N ASP A 453 -11.33 -32.18 -10.29
CA ASP A 453 -11.52 -33.03 -11.47
C ASP A 453 -10.25 -33.25 -12.30
N GLN A 454 -9.17 -32.57 -11.98
CA GLN A 454 -7.89 -32.61 -12.70
C GLN A 454 -8.01 -32.29 -14.20
N GLN A 455 -9.07 -31.59 -14.61
CA GLN A 455 -9.27 -31.15 -15.99
C GLN A 455 -8.82 -29.69 -16.13
N TYR A 456 -7.75 -29.46 -16.88
CA TYR A 456 -7.08 -28.14 -16.97
C TYR A 456 -7.30 -27.47 -18.33
N THR A 457 -8.40 -27.77 -18.99
CA THR A 457 -8.77 -27.17 -20.28
C THR A 457 -8.81 -25.65 -20.19
N GLY A 458 -8.17 -24.99 -21.15
CA GLY A 458 -8.09 -23.53 -21.22
C GLY A 458 -6.87 -22.91 -20.52
N LEU A 459 -6.20 -23.64 -19.60
CA LEU A 459 -4.91 -23.21 -19.07
C LEU A 459 -3.78 -23.44 -20.09
N TYR A 460 -2.84 -22.52 -20.16
CA TYR A 460 -1.66 -22.62 -21.03
C TYR A 460 -0.42 -22.06 -20.31
N ASP A 461 0.75 -22.58 -20.65
CA ASP A 461 2.00 -22.41 -19.93
C ASP A 461 2.46 -20.95 -19.79
N SER A 462 2.15 -20.09 -20.79
CA SER A 462 2.57 -18.68 -20.83
C SER A 462 1.46 -17.69 -20.43
N ILE A 463 0.41 -18.16 -19.76
CA ILE A 463 -0.71 -17.33 -19.31
C ILE A 463 -0.22 -16.13 -18.49
N SER A 464 -0.78 -14.96 -18.73
CA SER A 464 -0.57 -13.81 -17.85
C SER A 464 -1.74 -13.60 -16.88
N SER A 465 -1.46 -12.92 -15.78
CA SER A 465 -2.40 -12.77 -14.66
C SER A 465 -3.76 -12.20 -15.07
N VAL A 466 -3.82 -11.35 -16.11
CA VAL A 466 -5.08 -10.79 -16.64
C VAL A 466 -6.05 -11.87 -17.15
N ASN A 467 -5.52 -13.00 -17.62
CA ASN A 467 -6.32 -14.10 -18.15
C ASN A 467 -6.67 -15.17 -17.10
N GLN A 468 -6.07 -15.09 -15.90
CA GLN A 468 -6.24 -16.14 -14.89
C GLN A 468 -7.71 -16.38 -14.54
N PHE A 469 -8.43 -15.37 -14.09
CA PHE A 469 -9.83 -15.51 -13.75
C PHE A 469 -10.75 -15.70 -14.97
N ARG A 470 -10.35 -15.21 -16.16
CA ARG A 470 -11.09 -15.48 -17.40
C ARG A 470 -11.15 -16.97 -17.70
N VAL A 471 -10.00 -17.65 -17.63
CA VAL A 471 -9.94 -19.12 -17.82
C VAL A 471 -10.70 -19.87 -16.74
N VAL A 472 -10.53 -19.49 -15.48
CA VAL A 472 -11.22 -20.10 -14.34
C VAL A 472 -12.73 -19.97 -14.48
N PHE A 473 -13.24 -18.79 -14.77
CA PHE A 473 -14.69 -18.55 -14.89
C PHE A 473 -15.27 -19.17 -16.16
N ASN A 474 -14.52 -19.22 -17.26
CA ASN A 474 -14.95 -19.94 -18.46
C ASN A 474 -15.13 -21.43 -18.17
N LYS A 475 -14.17 -22.05 -17.46
CA LYS A 475 -14.28 -23.46 -17.08
C LYS A 475 -15.40 -23.72 -16.07
N MET A 476 -15.47 -22.94 -15.00
CA MET A 476 -16.38 -23.22 -13.89
C MET A 476 -17.82 -22.79 -14.16
N PHE A 477 -18.01 -21.68 -14.87
CA PHE A 477 -19.31 -21.04 -15.02
C PHE A 477 -19.73 -20.82 -16.48
N GLN A 478 -18.99 -21.35 -17.44
CA GLN A 478 -19.28 -21.17 -18.88
C GLN A 478 -19.42 -19.69 -19.26
N ALA A 479 -18.60 -18.82 -18.63
CA ALA A 479 -18.73 -17.36 -18.74
C ALA A 479 -18.37 -16.81 -20.13
N ASN A 480 -17.62 -17.58 -20.94
CA ASN A 480 -17.22 -17.22 -22.31
C ASN A 480 -16.46 -15.89 -22.42
N PHE A 481 -15.65 -15.55 -21.40
CA PHE A 481 -14.78 -14.38 -21.46
C PHE A 481 -13.69 -14.55 -22.53
N PRO A 482 -13.57 -13.63 -23.50
CA PRO A 482 -12.48 -13.69 -24.47
C PRO A 482 -11.15 -13.50 -23.74
N LEU A 483 -10.10 -14.23 -24.16
CA LEU A 483 -8.76 -14.03 -23.60
C LEU A 483 -8.17 -12.72 -24.13
N MET A 484 -7.50 -12.01 -23.24
CA MET A 484 -6.71 -10.82 -23.56
C MET A 484 -5.34 -11.23 -24.12
N LYS A 485 -4.73 -10.38 -24.94
CA LYS A 485 -3.33 -10.57 -25.35
C LYS A 485 -2.42 -10.54 -24.12
N ASP A 486 -1.59 -11.57 -23.95
CA ASP A 486 -0.59 -11.60 -22.87
C ASP A 486 0.48 -10.54 -23.13
N SER A 487 0.59 -9.56 -22.22
CA SER A 487 1.50 -8.43 -22.32
C SER A 487 1.99 -8.00 -20.93
N THR A 488 3.12 -7.31 -20.89
CA THR A 488 3.72 -6.77 -19.66
C THR A 488 3.99 -5.28 -19.81
N VAL A 489 3.78 -4.53 -18.72
CA VAL A 489 4.02 -3.09 -18.65
C VAL A 489 4.99 -2.83 -17.51
N LEU A 490 6.21 -2.39 -17.85
CA LEU A 490 7.21 -2.02 -16.85
C LEU A 490 6.86 -0.63 -16.28
N LEU A 491 6.74 -0.58 -14.97
CA LEU A 491 6.51 0.64 -14.21
C LEU A 491 7.75 1.00 -13.40
N VAL A 492 7.99 2.28 -13.26
CA VAL A 492 9.08 2.85 -12.46
C VAL A 492 8.49 3.88 -11.51
N ASP A 493 8.82 3.79 -10.23
CA ASP A 493 8.38 4.78 -9.25
C ASP A 493 9.02 6.14 -9.53
N LYS A 494 8.24 7.19 -9.31
CA LYS A 494 8.76 8.55 -9.26
C LYS A 494 9.70 8.64 -8.05
N LYS A 495 10.98 8.87 -8.33
CA LYS A 495 12.02 9.05 -7.31
C LYS A 495 11.83 10.34 -6.51
#